data_5ac0face878568c990c1c57a8d3376ca
#
_entry.id   5ac0face878568c990c1c57a8d3376ca
#
_cell.length_a   1.000
_cell.length_b   1.000
_cell.length_c   1.000
_cell.angle_alpha   90.00
_cell.angle_beta   90.00
_cell.angle_gamma   90.00
#
_symmetry.space_group_name_H-M   'P 1'
#
loop_
_entity.id
_entity.type
_entity.pdbx_description
1 polymer ?
#
loop_
_entity_poly.entity_id
_entity_poly.type
_entity_poly.pdbx_seq_one_letter_code
_entity_poly.pdbx_strand_id
1 'polypeptide(L)'
;MEYLSHKLFKQFTILNFIFLLSINVHAQDLPVIAITEIESSVDSSSWLDYKNSKSQNFQTMLETQLVQTKRFKIIERNRIDEVLSEQILQGEFSNNSTKMNVGGVDYIVYGSITKFGSKTKQIQTSGVSVVKLIAEFGVDLKVVDVLTGEIIKAETIDISLETGSGTSTNSFGISDTLADPLSDIQRTAAKSSAALIAESIFPIKLITWEDELPNCCGYLNYGDAIMTEGDIVRVIKQGTAFVDPDTGLKLGSTEKTISKLQVVEVLPNFSKAKLIEGENPIGGELIRFDLNNATKLNNNSNQRERLGKEL
;
A
#
# COMPACT_ATOMS: atom_id res chain seq x y z
N MET A 1 -37.92 51.10 -23.31
CA MET A 1 -36.54 50.77 -23.71
C MET A 1 -35.57 50.59 -22.51
N GLU A 2 -35.82 51.18 -21.37
CA GLU A 2 -34.94 51.08 -20.17
C GLU A 2 -35.01 49.69 -19.44
N TYR A 3 -36.17 49.02 -19.51
CA TYR A 3 -36.34 47.74 -18.78
C TYR A 3 -35.57 46.56 -19.39
N LEU A 4 -35.31 46.59 -20.70
CA LEU A 4 -34.51 45.57 -21.37
C LEU A 4 -33.00 45.73 -21.10
N SER A 5 -32.54 46.98 -20.93
CA SER A 5 -31.14 47.28 -20.63
C SER A 5 -30.68 46.75 -19.26
N HIS A 6 -31.57 46.89 -18.25
CA HIS A 6 -31.27 46.43 -16.90
C HIS A 6 -31.20 44.89 -16.75
N LYS A 7 -31.99 44.16 -17.56
CA LYS A 7 -32.00 42.68 -17.54
C LYS A 7 -30.74 42.09 -18.23
N LEU A 8 -30.31 42.69 -19.32
CA LEU A 8 -29.06 42.33 -20.01
C LEU A 8 -27.83 42.64 -19.19
N PHE A 9 -27.83 43.75 -18.46
CA PHE A 9 -26.71 44.14 -17.61
C PHE A 9 -26.56 43.20 -16.39
N LYS A 10 -27.66 42.76 -15.78
CA LYS A 10 -27.65 41.76 -14.71
C LYS A 10 -27.19 40.37 -15.18
N GLN A 11 -27.55 39.93 -16.34
CA GLN A 11 -27.08 38.65 -16.88
C GLN A 11 -25.59 38.71 -17.25
N PHE A 12 -25.12 39.84 -17.73
CA PHE A 12 -23.69 40.00 -18.05
C PHE A 12 -22.81 40.06 -16.80
N THR A 13 -23.29 40.64 -15.68
CA THR A 13 -22.58 40.68 -14.41
C THR A 13 -22.53 39.31 -13.72
N ILE A 14 -23.58 38.51 -13.82
CA ILE A 14 -23.63 37.14 -13.30
C ILE A 14 -22.71 36.21 -14.11
N LEU A 15 -22.65 36.34 -15.42
CA LEU A 15 -21.79 35.56 -16.30
C LEU A 15 -20.26 35.89 -16.05
N ASN A 16 -19.93 37.15 -15.79
CA ASN A 16 -18.56 37.53 -15.45
C ASN A 16 -18.13 37.10 -14.02
N PHE A 17 -19.09 37.01 -13.08
CA PHE A 17 -18.77 36.54 -11.72
C PHE A 17 -18.52 35.02 -11.64
N ILE A 18 -19.12 34.23 -12.53
CA ILE A 18 -18.89 32.80 -12.67
C ILE A 18 -17.51 32.51 -13.28
N PHE A 19 -16.99 33.40 -14.14
CA PHE A 19 -15.69 33.22 -14.76
C PHE A 19 -14.49 33.55 -13.84
N LEU A 20 -14.73 34.27 -12.73
CA LEU A 20 -13.67 34.63 -11.75
C LEU A 20 -13.44 33.57 -10.66
N LEU A 21 -14.23 32.49 -10.63
CA LEU A 21 -14.02 31.31 -9.78
C LEU A 21 -13.27 30.20 -10.52
N SER A 22 -12.29 30.56 -11.35
CA SER A 22 -11.25 29.64 -11.79
C SER A 22 -10.40 29.32 -10.56
N ILE A 23 -10.82 28.31 -9.81
CA ILE A 23 -9.97 27.71 -8.77
C ILE A 23 -8.74 27.21 -9.51
N ASN A 24 -7.62 27.92 -9.36
CA ASN A 24 -6.34 27.41 -9.76
C ASN A 24 -6.06 26.17 -8.90
N VAL A 25 -6.51 25.01 -9.37
CA VAL A 25 -6.06 23.73 -8.86
C VAL A 25 -4.60 23.62 -9.30
N HIS A 26 -3.70 24.11 -8.45
CA HIS A 26 -2.30 23.80 -8.60
C HIS A 26 -2.19 22.28 -8.44
N ALA A 27 -1.89 21.60 -9.53
CA ALA A 27 -1.47 20.20 -9.46
C ALA A 27 -0.25 20.19 -8.54
N GLN A 28 -0.44 19.68 -7.33
CA GLN A 28 0.67 19.54 -6.38
C GLN A 28 1.64 18.54 -6.99
N ASP A 29 2.90 18.93 -7.17
CA ASP A 29 3.92 18.00 -7.65
C ASP A 29 3.97 16.79 -6.71
N LEU A 30 4.02 15.60 -7.31
CA LEU A 30 4.11 14.37 -6.55
C LEU A 30 5.44 14.34 -5.80
N PRO A 31 5.46 13.98 -4.51
CA PRO A 31 6.69 13.84 -3.77
C PRO A 31 7.59 12.78 -4.39
N VAL A 32 8.87 13.02 -4.27
CA VAL A 32 9.94 12.20 -4.83
C VAL A 32 10.48 11.28 -3.73
N ILE A 33 10.40 9.97 -3.96
CA ILE A 33 10.93 8.96 -3.03
C ILE A 33 12.11 8.25 -3.68
N ALA A 34 13.17 8.06 -2.90
CA ALA A 34 14.24 7.11 -3.23
C ALA A 34 14.22 5.95 -2.24
N ILE A 35 14.35 4.73 -2.75
CA ILE A 35 14.59 3.56 -1.94
C ILE A 35 16.09 3.27 -2.03
N THR A 36 16.75 3.25 -0.88
CA THR A 36 18.13 2.83 -0.80
C THR A 36 18.21 1.31 -0.67
N GLU A 37 19.41 0.75 -0.74
CA GLU A 37 19.59 -0.68 -0.59
C GLU A 37 18.95 -1.20 0.70
N ILE A 38 18.12 -2.23 0.56
CA ILE A 38 17.52 -2.94 1.70
C ILE A 38 18.47 -4.07 2.05
N GLU A 39 19.20 -3.87 3.15
CA GLU A 39 20.19 -4.80 3.65
C GLU A 39 19.54 -6.07 4.20
N SER A 40 20.36 -7.10 4.44
CA SER A 40 19.90 -8.31 5.11
C SER A 40 20.62 -8.48 6.46
N SER A 41 19.82 -8.68 7.50
CA SER A 41 20.27 -9.03 8.84
C SER A 41 19.97 -10.50 9.21
N VAL A 42 19.49 -11.31 8.25
CA VAL A 42 19.29 -12.75 8.47
C VAL A 42 20.63 -13.47 8.58
N ASP A 43 20.63 -14.65 9.21
CA ASP A 43 21.83 -15.48 9.31
C ASP A 43 22.37 -15.89 7.93
N SER A 44 23.64 -16.34 7.88
CA SER A 44 24.33 -16.63 6.63
C SER A 44 23.68 -17.76 5.82
N SER A 45 23.02 -18.71 6.45
CA SER A 45 22.31 -19.81 5.77
C SER A 45 21.03 -19.31 5.11
N SER A 46 20.20 -18.59 5.84
CA SER A 46 18.96 -17.97 5.32
C SER A 46 19.25 -16.92 4.25
N TRP A 47 20.40 -16.22 4.36
CA TRP A 47 20.85 -15.28 3.34
C TRP A 47 21.27 -15.96 2.04
N LEU A 48 21.95 -17.12 2.13
CA LEU A 48 22.27 -17.92 0.94
C LEU A 48 21.02 -18.44 0.25
N ASP A 49 20.03 -18.89 1.02
CA ASP A 49 18.73 -19.30 0.50
C ASP A 49 17.99 -18.14 -0.18
N TYR A 50 18.02 -16.94 0.41
CA TYR A 50 17.50 -15.73 -0.19
C TYR A 50 18.21 -15.38 -1.50
N LYS A 51 19.55 -15.39 -1.52
CA LYS A 51 20.35 -15.13 -2.74
C LYS A 51 20.15 -16.18 -3.83
N ASN A 52 20.00 -17.44 -3.46
CA ASN A 52 19.81 -18.54 -4.39
C ASN A 52 18.35 -18.70 -4.85
N SER A 53 17.41 -18.17 -4.10
CA SER A 53 16.03 -18.11 -4.53
C SER A 53 15.92 -17.17 -5.74
N LYS A 54 15.22 -17.61 -6.80
CA LYS A 54 14.98 -16.77 -7.98
C LYS A 54 14.17 -15.50 -7.68
N SER A 55 13.82 -15.27 -6.43
CA SER A 55 12.99 -14.21 -5.89
C SER A 55 13.77 -13.06 -5.23
N GLN A 56 15.01 -12.81 -5.63
CA GLN A 56 15.92 -11.78 -5.05
C GLN A 56 15.46 -10.32 -5.19
N ASN A 57 14.18 -10.03 -5.18
CA ASN A 57 13.73 -8.70 -5.63
C ASN A 57 12.70 -8.05 -4.74
N PHE A 58 12.74 -8.26 -3.41
CA PHE A 58 11.83 -7.54 -2.52
C PHE A 58 11.88 -6.02 -2.75
N GLN A 59 13.07 -5.45 -2.89
CA GLN A 59 13.21 -4.02 -3.19
C GLN A 59 12.55 -3.65 -4.53
N THR A 60 12.83 -4.40 -5.61
CA THR A 60 12.20 -4.17 -6.91
C THR A 60 10.67 -4.35 -6.86
N MET A 61 10.18 -5.32 -6.09
CA MET A 61 8.75 -5.51 -5.85
C MET A 61 8.16 -4.31 -5.12
N LEU A 62 8.85 -3.77 -4.11
CA LEU A 62 8.44 -2.60 -3.35
C LEU A 62 8.39 -1.34 -4.24
N GLU A 63 9.44 -1.11 -5.03
CA GLU A 63 9.50 -0.01 -6.00
C GLU A 63 8.33 -0.10 -6.99
N THR A 64 8.08 -1.29 -7.53
CA THR A 64 6.96 -1.54 -8.44
C THR A 64 5.62 -1.21 -7.79
N GLN A 65 5.39 -1.66 -6.55
CA GLN A 65 4.16 -1.37 -5.81
C GLN A 65 3.99 0.14 -5.55
N LEU A 66 5.06 0.83 -5.16
CA LEU A 66 5.01 2.28 -4.93
C LEU A 66 4.71 3.06 -6.22
N VAL A 67 5.32 2.69 -7.35
CA VAL A 67 5.01 3.30 -8.66
C VAL A 67 3.52 3.08 -9.02
N GLN A 68 2.99 1.90 -8.76
CA GLN A 68 1.58 1.58 -9.03
C GLN A 68 0.60 2.42 -8.20
N THR A 69 1.01 2.93 -7.02
CA THR A 69 0.15 3.83 -6.23
C THR A 69 -0.16 5.14 -6.95
N LYS A 70 0.68 5.56 -7.91
CA LYS A 70 0.60 6.85 -8.63
C LYS A 70 0.59 8.07 -7.71
N ARG A 71 1.12 7.91 -6.50
CA ARG A 71 1.20 8.97 -5.47
C ARG A 71 2.58 9.60 -5.36
N PHE A 72 3.59 8.96 -5.99
CA PHE A 72 5.00 9.30 -5.85
C PHE A 72 5.72 9.25 -7.18
N LYS A 73 6.79 10.03 -7.27
CA LYS A 73 7.85 9.86 -8.26
C LYS A 73 8.94 9.01 -7.61
N ILE A 74 9.21 7.83 -8.13
CA ILE A 74 10.25 6.95 -7.59
C ILE A 74 11.53 7.17 -8.40
N ILE A 75 12.65 7.44 -7.69
CA ILE A 75 13.98 7.57 -8.31
C ILE A 75 14.74 6.27 -8.10
N GLU A 76 15.20 5.69 -9.22
CA GLU A 76 16.10 4.55 -9.22
C GLU A 76 17.49 4.99 -8.73
N ARG A 77 17.92 4.46 -7.59
CA ARG A 77 19.24 4.75 -7.01
C ARG A 77 20.24 3.63 -7.21
N ASN A 78 19.78 2.38 -7.26
CA ASN A 78 20.67 1.23 -7.35
C ASN A 78 21.32 1.09 -8.71
N ARG A 79 20.68 1.63 -9.76
CA ARG A 79 21.18 1.62 -11.15
C ARG A 79 21.40 3.00 -11.72
N ILE A 80 21.67 3.97 -10.84
CA ILE A 80 21.86 5.35 -11.29
C ILE A 80 23.00 5.50 -12.29
N ASP A 81 24.07 4.70 -12.15
CA ASP A 81 25.21 4.72 -13.05
C ASP A 81 24.84 4.22 -14.46
N GLU A 82 23.98 3.19 -14.57
CA GLU A 82 23.46 2.70 -15.84
C GLU A 82 22.60 3.79 -16.51
N VAL A 83 21.72 4.43 -15.76
CA VAL A 83 20.87 5.53 -16.26
C VAL A 83 21.70 6.70 -16.72
N LEU A 84 22.73 7.10 -15.98
CA LEU A 84 23.66 8.18 -16.35
C LEU A 84 24.47 7.83 -17.61
N SER A 85 24.90 6.58 -17.72
CA SER A 85 25.61 6.10 -18.91
C SER A 85 24.73 6.19 -20.17
N GLU A 86 23.48 5.79 -20.10
CA GLU A 86 22.52 5.92 -21.20
C GLU A 86 22.27 7.38 -21.58
N GLN A 87 22.24 8.29 -20.60
CA GLN A 87 22.07 9.72 -20.87
C GLN A 87 23.28 10.34 -21.56
N ILE A 88 24.49 9.93 -21.19
CA ILE A 88 25.72 10.34 -21.89
C ILE A 88 25.65 9.91 -23.35
N LEU A 89 25.28 8.66 -23.60
CA LEU A 89 25.09 8.13 -24.96
C LEU A 89 24.04 8.93 -25.74
N GLN A 90 22.87 9.20 -25.13
CA GLN A 90 21.85 10.04 -25.75
C GLN A 90 22.34 11.46 -26.05
N GLY A 91 23.15 12.05 -25.16
CA GLY A 91 23.75 13.36 -25.36
C GLY A 91 24.75 13.40 -26.51
N GLU A 92 25.46 12.29 -26.80
CA GLU A 92 26.38 12.16 -27.93
C GLU A 92 25.63 11.99 -29.28
N PHE A 93 24.47 11.36 -29.27
CA PHE A 93 23.66 11.10 -30.46
C PHE A 93 22.53 12.09 -30.70
N SER A 94 22.25 12.98 -29.76
CA SER A 94 21.18 13.98 -29.83
C SER A 94 21.76 15.39 -29.66
N ASN A 95 21.43 16.28 -30.59
CA ASN A 95 21.79 17.71 -30.48
C ASN A 95 21.10 18.45 -29.31
N ASN A 96 20.28 17.78 -28.53
CA ASN A 96 19.60 18.30 -27.35
C ASN A 96 20.12 17.60 -26.09
N SER A 97 21.19 18.12 -25.50
CA SER A 97 21.65 17.72 -24.17
C SER A 97 20.68 18.21 -23.10
N THR A 98 19.58 17.52 -22.89
CA THR A 98 18.76 17.74 -21.70
C THR A 98 19.51 17.12 -20.52
N LYS A 99 20.23 17.94 -19.76
CA LYS A 99 20.83 17.48 -18.50
C LYS A 99 19.72 16.97 -17.62
N MET A 100 19.84 15.73 -17.14
CA MET A 100 18.96 15.19 -16.13
C MET A 100 19.01 16.11 -14.91
N ASN A 101 17.92 16.77 -14.64
CA ASN A 101 17.70 17.34 -13.34
C ASN A 101 17.34 16.16 -12.41
N VAL A 102 18.34 15.54 -11.79
CA VAL A 102 18.11 14.60 -10.69
C VAL A 102 17.57 15.46 -9.56
N GLY A 103 16.28 15.71 -9.59
CA GLY A 103 15.56 16.52 -8.62
C GLY A 103 15.87 16.04 -7.21
N GLY A 104 15.77 16.93 -6.24
CA GLY A 104 15.86 16.56 -4.83
C GLY A 104 14.88 15.42 -4.51
N VAL A 105 15.25 14.59 -3.55
CA VAL A 105 14.40 13.54 -3.01
C VAL A 105 13.74 14.11 -1.76
N ASP A 106 12.41 13.96 -1.65
CA ASP A 106 11.67 14.44 -0.49
C ASP A 106 11.74 13.42 0.65
N TYR A 107 11.69 12.13 0.30
CA TYR A 107 11.72 11.03 1.28
C TYR A 107 12.70 9.94 0.87
N ILE A 108 13.41 9.40 1.86
CA ILE A 108 14.24 8.20 1.70
C ILE A 108 13.61 7.06 2.46
N VAL A 109 13.52 5.89 1.81
CA VAL A 109 13.12 4.63 2.43
C VAL A 109 14.33 3.72 2.48
N TYR A 110 14.61 3.18 3.66
CA TYR A 110 15.65 2.17 3.88
C TYR A 110 15.20 1.15 4.91
N GLY A 111 15.87 0.02 4.98
CA GLY A 111 15.49 -1.02 5.90
C GLY A 111 16.40 -2.24 5.87
N SER A 112 15.95 -3.28 6.58
CA SER A 112 16.66 -4.53 6.67
C SER A 112 15.71 -5.71 6.68
N ILE A 113 16.03 -6.76 5.89
CA ILE A 113 15.31 -8.02 5.93
C ILE A 113 15.76 -8.76 7.20
N THR A 114 14.81 -9.03 8.08
CA THR A 114 15.03 -9.62 9.41
C THR A 114 14.65 -11.09 9.49
N LYS A 115 13.77 -11.56 8.58
CA LYS A 115 13.36 -12.95 8.46
C LYS A 115 13.22 -13.35 7.00
N PHE A 116 13.72 -14.53 6.68
CA PHE A 116 13.50 -15.16 5.39
C PHE A 116 13.68 -16.67 5.51
N GLY A 117 12.72 -17.42 5.03
CA GLY A 117 12.83 -18.87 4.99
C GLY A 117 11.47 -19.58 4.98
N SER A 118 11.55 -20.89 5.01
CA SER A 118 10.39 -21.76 5.17
C SER A 118 10.65 -22.79 6.25
N LYS A 119 9.60 -23.13 6.99
CA LYS A 119 9.62 -24.18 8.00
C LYS A 119 8.46 -25.15 7.79
N THR A 120 8.67 -26.40 8.12
CA THR A 120 7.63 -27.42 8.12
C THR A 120 7.07 -27.59 9.53
N LYS A 121 5.74 -27.60 9.65
CA LYS A 121 5.02 -27.93 10.88
C LYS A 121 4.31 -29.26 10.69
N GLN A 122 4.70 -30.25 11.48
CA GLN A 122 4.04 -31.56 11.48
C GLN A 122 2.97 -31.59 12.57
N ILE A 123 1.74 -31.94 12.19
CA ILE A 123 0.62 -32.11 13.11
C ILE A 123 0.21 -33.58 13.04
N GLN A 124 0.26 -34.28 14.18
CA GLN A 124 -0.13 -35.64 14.29
C GLN A 124 -1.50 -35.74 14.98
N THR A 125 -2.48 -36.36 14.33
CA THR A 125 -3.83 -36.56 14.90
C THR A 125 -4.32 -37.94 14.50
N SER A 126 -4.59 -38.81 15.49
CA SER A 126 -5.23 -40.11 15.33
C SER A 126 -4.69 -40.96 14.15
N GLY A 127 -3.34 -41.06 14.03
CA GLY A 127 -2.71 -41.90 13.00
C GLY A 127 -2.53 -41.23 11.63
N VAL A 128 -2.94 -39.98 11.48
CA VAL A 128 -2.70 -39.15 10.29
C VAL A 128 -1.69 -38.10 10.60
N SER A 129 -0.60 -38.02 9.82
CA SER A 129 0.40 -36.94 9.91
C SER A 129 0.14 -35.95 8.81
N VAL A 130 -0.15 -34.72 9.20
CA VAL A 130 -0.29 -33.57 8.28
C VAL A 130 0.97 -32.73 8.36
N VAL A 131 1.66 -32.55 7.25
CA VAL A 131 2.82 -31.67 7.14
C VAL A 131 2.37 -30.36 6.49
N LYS A 132 2.60 -29.24 7.18
CA LYS A 132 2.33 -27.90 6.68
C LYS A 132 3.64 -27.19 6.41
N LEU A 133 3.77 -26.58 5.25
CA LEU A 133 4.87 -25.69 4.92
C LEU A 133 4.46 -24.25 5.25
N ILE A 134 5.29 -23.56 6.02
CA ILE A 134 5.09 -22.16 6.42
C ILE A 134 6.25 -21.35 5.87
N ALA A 135 5.98 -20.43 4.95
CA ALA A 135 6.95 -19.44 4.51
C ALA A 135 6.90 -18.22 5.45
N GLU A 136 8.05 -17.67 5.78
CA GLU A 136 8.20 -16.49 6.65
C GLU A 136 9.04 -15.42 5.97
N PHE A 137 8.60 -14.19 6.07
CA PHE A 137 9.34 -13.01 5.62
C PHE A 137 9.14 -11.88 6.61
N GLY A 138 10.24 -11.24 7.02
CA GLY A 138 10.21 -10.08 7.89
C GLY A 138 11.12 -8.99 7.35
N VAL A 139 10.69 -7.74 7.44
CA VAL A 139 11.46 -6.57 7.07
C VAL A 139 11.16 -5.41 8.01
N ASP A 140 12.21 -4.73 8.47
CA ASP A 140 12.14 -3.46 9.17
C ASP A 140 12.34 -2.33 8.15
N LEU A 141 11.40 -1.39 8.11
CA LEU A 141 11.45 -0.24 7.21
C LEU A 141 11.39 1.06 7.97
N LYS A 142 12.08 2.08 7.44
CA LYS A 142 12.05 3.46 7.93
C LYS A 142 11.83 4.40 6.76
N VAL A 143 10.97 5.40 6.97
CA VAL A 143 10.74 6.51 6.05
C VAL A 143 11.29 7.77 6.70
N VAL A 144 12.19 8.44 6.01
CA VAL A 144 12.87 9.65 6.50
C VAL A 144 12.52 10.82 5.61
N ASP A 145 12.10 11.91 6.21
CA ASP A 145 11.99 13.22 5.56
C ASP A 145 13.40 13.78 5.35
N VAL A 146 13.75 14.04 4.10
CA VAL A 146 15.11 14.49 3.74
C VAL A 146 15.38 15.92 4.20
N LEU A 147 14.35 16.76 4.23
CA LEU A 147 14.49 18.16 4.61
C LEU A 147 14.82 18.32 6.10
N THR A 148 14.14 17.54 6.94
CA THR A 148 14.30 17.61 8.41
C THR A 148 15.25 16.57 8.96
N GLY A 149 15.51 15.47 8.23
CA GLY A 149 16.24 14.31 8.73
C GLY A 149 15.43 13.45 9.72
N GLU A 150 14.15 13.74 9.90
CA GLU A 150 13.28 13.07 10.84
C GLU A 150 12.79 11.72 10.29
N ILE A 151 12.78 10.69 11.13
CA ILE A 151 12.13 9.42 10.80
C ILE A 151 10.63 9.60 11.04
N ILE A 152 9.88 9.79 9.95
CA ILE A 152 8.42 10.00 10.02
C ILE A 152 7.65 8.69 10.24
N LYS A 153 8.26 7.55 9.89
CA LYS A 153 7.68 6.22 10.11
C LYS A 153 8.79 5.18 10.26
N ALA A 154 8.64 4.31 11.23
CA ALA A 154 9.43 3.09 11.38
C ALA A 154 8.49 1.95 11.74
N GLU A 155 8.60 0.83 11.04
CA GLU A 155 7.70 -0.31 11.25
C GLU A 155 8.37 -1.62 10.87
N THR A 156 8.00 -2.69 11.59
CA THR A 156 8.36 -4.08 11.28
C THR A 156 7.18 -4.75 10.59
N ILE A 157 7.41 -5.32 9.43
CA ILE A 157 6.43 -6.09 8.68
C ILE A 157 6.85 -7.56 8.77
N ASP A 158 6.10 -8.35 9.51
CA ASP A 158 6.28 -9.79 9.65
C ASP A 158 5.10 -10.51 9.00
N ILE A 159 5.38 -11.31 7.97
CA ILE A 159 4.38 -12.10 7.26
C ILE A 159 4.75 -13.57 7.36
N SER A 160 3.73 -14.39 7.57
CA SER A 160 3.83 -15.84 7.59
C SER A 160 2.68 -16.41 6.77
N LEU A 161 3.01 -17.18 5.75
CA LEU A 161 2.05 -17.78 4.83
C LEU A 161 2.11 -19.30 4.93
N GLU A 162 0.99 -19.91 5.27
CA GLU A 162 0.85 -21.36 5.25
C GLU A 162 0.53 -21.82 3.82
N THR A 163 1.50 -22.51 3.20
CA THR A 163 1.40 -22.97 1.81
C THR A 163 1.38 -24.48 1.77
N GLY A 164 0.25 -25.04 1.41
CA GLY A 164 0.09 -26.47 1.20
C GLY A 164 0.00 -27.32 2.47
N SER A 165 -0.85 -28.31 2.45
CA SER A 165 -0.91 -29.39 3.43
C SER A 165 -0.82 -30.74 2.70
N GLY A 166 0.23 -31.51 3.00
CA GLY A 166 0.35 -32.89 2.54
C GLY A 166 -0.11 -33.86 3.63
N THR A 167 -0.96 -34.82 3.33
CA THR A 167 -1.22 -35.96 4.18
C THR A 167 -0.26 -37.08 3.84
N SER A 168 0.62 -37.47 4.77
CA SER A 168 1.47 -38.62 4.62
C SER A 168 0.76 -39.81 5.26
N THR A 169 0.10 -40.63 4.46
CA THR A 169 -0.18 -42.02 4.79
C THR A 169 0.90 -42.85 4.13
N ASN A 170 1.80 -43.44 4.93
CA ASN A 170 2.83 -44.39 4.57
C ASN A 170 3.11 -44.59 3.08
N SER A 171 4.29 -44.09 2.63
CA SER A 171 4.95 -44.41 1.36
C SER A 171 4.21 -43.92 0.09
N PHE A 172 4.42 -42.71 -0.26
CA PHE A 172 4.73 -42.28 -1.64
C PHE A 172 4.72 -40.76 -1.75
N GLY A 173 5.63 -40.24 -2.56
CA GLY A 173 6.07 -38.85 -2.65
C GLY A 173 4.96 -37.79 -2.66
N ILE A 174 5.24 -36.70 -2.00
CA ILE A 174 4.54 -35.43 -2.10
C ILE A 174 4.78 -34.91 -3.52
N SER A 175 3.81 -35.07 -4.40
CA SER A 175 3.80 -34.41 -5.70
C SER A 175 2.66 -33.41 -5.76
N ASP A 176 2.83 -32.28 -5.07
CA ASP A 176 2.16 -31.05 -5.45
C ASP A 176 3.25 -30.05 -5.84
N THR A 177 3.16 -29.58 -7.06
CA THR A 177 4.00 -28.50 -7.58
C THR A 177 3.65 -27.25 -6.79
N LEU A 178 4.33 -27.07 -5.67
CA LEU A 178 4.22 -25.85 -4.87
C LEU A 178 4.69 -24.68 -5.75
N ALA A 179 3.79 -23.75 -6.05
CA ALA A 179 4.17 -22.43 -6.47
C ALA A 179 5.22 -21.90 -5.49
N ASP A 180 6.16 -21.07 -5.94
CA ASP A 180 7.25 -20.56 -5.09
C ASP A 180 6.68 -19.71 -3.94
N PRO A 181 6.49 -20.29 -2.74
CA PRO A 181 5.84 -19.58 -1.63
C PRO A 181 6.68 -18.42 -1.12
N LEU A 182 7.99 -18.45 -1.36
CA LEU A 182 8.89 -17.41 -0.95
C LEU A 182 8.77 -16.16 -1.84
N SER A 183 8.46 -16.32 -3.11
CA SER A 183 8.15 -15.21 -4.00
C SER A 183 6.81 -14.56 -3.64
N ASP A 184 5.79 -15.36 -3.36
CA ASP A 184 4.45 -14.86 -3.04
C ASP A 184 4.43 -14.09 -1.71
N ILE A 185 5.15 -14.58 -0.71
CA ILE A 185 5.24 -13.89 0.59
C ILE A 185 6.01 -12.57 0.47
N GLN A 186 7.07 -12.50 -0.34
CA GLN A 186 7.80 -11.26 -0.60
C GLN A 186 6.92 -10.24 -1.32
N ARG A 187 6.12 -10.68 -2.30
CA ARG A 187 5.17 -9.81 -2.99
C ARG A 187 4.11 -9.25 -2.05
N THR A 188 3.60 -10.09 -1.15
CA THR A 188 2.66 -9.67 -0.10
C THR A 188 3.31 -8.66 0.84
N ALA A 189 4.54 -8.92 1.27
CA ALA A 189 5.31 -8.01 2.09
C ALA A 189 5.57 -6.67 1.38
N ALA A 190 5.93 -6.70 0.10
CA ALA A 190 6.14 -5.50 -0.70
C ALA A 190 4.86 -4.66 -0.83
N LYS A 191 3.70 -5.29 -1.04
CA LYS A 191 2.41 -4.60 -1.06
C LYS A 191 2.09 -3.95 0.29
N SER A 192 2.28 -4.68 1.40
CA SER A 192 2.08 -4.15 2.76
C SER A 192 3.03 -3.01 3.08
N SER A 193 4.29 -3.12 2.65
CA SER A 193 5.31 -2.09 2.80
C SER A 193 4.96 -0.82 2.02
N ALA A 194 4.51 -0.97 0.77
CA ALA A 194 4.08 0.15 -0.06
C ALA A 194 2.87 0.87 0.55
N ALA A 195 1.91 0.11 1.09
CA ALA A 195 0.75 0.66 1.79
C ALA A 195 1.17 1.50 3.01
N LEU A 196 2.09 0.96 3.82
CA LEU A 196 2.62 1.64 5.00
C LEU A 196 3.37 2.93 4.64
N ILE A 197 4.25 2.90 3.63
CA ILE A 197 4.98 4.07 3.15
C ILE A 197 3.99 5.10 2.62
N ALA A 198 3.05 4.67 1.78
CA ALA A 198 2.05 5.55 1.20
C ALA A 198 1.18 6.20 2.27
N GLU A 199 0.70 5.43 3.25
CA GLU A 199 -0.12 5.94 4.36
C GLU A 199 0.64 6.93 5.25
N SER A 200 1.95 6.75 5.43
CA SER A 200 2.76 7.65 6.26
C SER A 200 2.89 9.06 5.67
N ILE A 201 2.85 9.17 4.34
CA ILE A 201 2.98 10.43 3.60
C ILE A 201 1.60 10.96 3.20
N PHE A 202 0.74 10.08 2.69
CA PHE A 202 -0.64 10.38 2.29
C PHE A 202 -1.63 9.45 2.99
N PRO A 203 -2.26 9.86 4.08
CA PRO A 203 -3.23 9.03 4.79
C PRO A 203 -4.36 8.53 3.88
N ILE A 204 -4.79 7.31 4.12
CA ILE A 204 -5.96 6.77 3.44
C ILE A 204 -7.19 7.53 3.94
N LYS A 205 -8.00 8.02 3.00
CA LYS A 205 -9.20 8.81 3.28
C LYS A 205 -10.39 8.31 2.50
N LEU A 206 -11.55 8.45 3.10
CA LEU A 206 -12.81 8.43 2.39
C LEU A 206 -12.95 9.76 1.62
N ILE A 207 -13.08 9.71 0.29
CA ILE A 207 -13.22 10.91 -0.54
C ILE A 207 -14.64 11.48 -0.40
N THR A 208 -15.62 10.60 -0.60
CA THR A 208 -17.05 10.93 -0.55
C THR A 208 -17.84 9.68 -0.21
N TRP A 209 -19.08 9.91 0.23
CA TRP A 209 -20.11 8.90 0.43
C TRP A 209 -21.32 9.22 -0.44
N GLU A 210 -21.84 8.23 -1.15
CA GLU A 210 -23.04 8.34 -1.99
C GLU A 210 -24.13 7.42 -1.44
N ASP A 211 -25.28 8.01 -1.08
CA ASP A 211 -26.41 7.30 -0.47
C ASP A 211 -27.43 6.77 -1.50
N GLU A 212 -27.12 6.79 -2.79
CA GLU A 212 -28.06 6.41 -3.86
C GLU A 212 -28.49 4.93 -3.78
N LEU A 213 -27.69 4.07 -3.19
CA LEU A 213 -27.99 2.66 -2.97
C LEU A 213 -27.94 2.33 -1.48
N PRO A 214 -28.79 1.43 -0.97
CA PRO A 214 -28.77 1.03 0.43
C PRO A 214 -27.38 0.53 0.83
N ASN A 215 -26.77 1.17 1.83
CA ASN A 215 -25.44 0.87 2.37
C ASN A 215 -24.26 0.97 1.38
N CYS A 216 -24.42 1.64 0.26
CA CYS A 216 -23.37 1.91 -0.72
C CYS A 216 -23.39 3.39 -1.14
N CYS A 217 -22.31 4.00 -1.48
CA CYS A 217 -20.92 3.54 -1.57
C CYS A 217 -20.00 4.64 -1.06
N GLY A 218 -18.93 4.25 -0.37
CA GLY A 218 -17.82 5.14 -0.08
C GLY A 218 -16.71 4.97 -1.11
N TYR A 219 -16.05 6.07 -1.46
CA TYR A 219 -14.91 6.08 -2.37
C TYR A 219 -13.64 6.36 -1.58
N LEU A 220 -12.70 5.42 -1.62
CA LEU A 220 -11.39 5.54 -0.95
C LEU A 220 -10.36 6.08 -1.94
N ASN A 221 -9.43 6.90 -1.46
CA ASN A 221 -8.40 7.54 -2.29
C ASN A 221 -7.26 6.61 -2.74
N TYR A 222 -7.37 5.30 -2.55
CA TYR A 222 -6.42 4.30 -3.01
C TYR A 222 -7.10 3.17 -3.76
N GLY A 223 -6.39 2.62 -4.76
CA GLY A 223 -6.84 1.52 -5.62
C GLY A 223 -6.02 0.23 -5.43
N ASP A 224 -5.86 -0.52 -6.51
CA ASP A 224 -5.33 -1.89 -6.57
C ASP A 224 -3.91 -2.08 -6.04
N ALA A 225 -3.10 -1.03 -6.04
CA ALA A 225 -1.76 -1.05 -5.46
C ALA A 225 -1.77 -1.32 -3.93
N ILE A 226 -2.85 -0.92 -3.25
CA ILE A 226 -2.95 -1.00 -1.78
C ILE A 226 -4.18 -1.79 -1.35
N MET A 227 -5.34 -1.52 -1.98
CA MET A 227 -6.61 -2.16 -1.62
C MET A 227 -6.82 -3.49 -2.35
N THR A 228 -7.58 -4.37 -1.73
CA THR A 228 -8.03 -5.64 -2.30
C THR A 228 -9.53 -5.80 -2.03
N GLU A 229 -10.26 -6.38 -2.97
CA GLU A 229 -11.68 -6.70 -2.75
C GLU A 229 -11.85 -7.61 -1.53
N GLY A 230 -12.80 -7.26 -0.68
CA GLY A 230 -13.03 -7.94 0.59
C GLY A 230 -12.31 -7.34 1.78
N ASP A 231 -11.34 -6.42 1.59
CA ASP A 231 -10.69 -5.72 2.69
C ASP A 231 -11.73 -5.03 3.57
N ILE A 232 -11.55 -5.13 4.89
CA ILE A 232 -12.35 -4.42 5.85
C ILE A 232 -11.54 -3.26 6.40
N VAL A 233 -12.14 -2.07 6.33
CA VAL A 233 -11.55 -0.83 6.79
C VAL A 233 -12.45 -0.14 7.79
N ARG A 234 -11.84 0.58 8.73
CA ARG A 234 -12.52 1.40 9.74
C ARG A 234 -12.49 2.86 9.34
N VAL A 235 -13.63 3.51 9.39
CA VAL A 235 -13.74 4.96 9.24
C VAL A 235 -13.48 5.59 10.60
N ILE A 236 -12.54 6.51 10.66
CA ILE A 236 -12.02 7.10 11.89
C ILE A 236 -12.42 8.57 11.97
N LYS A 237 -13.08 8.93 13.05
CA LYS A 237 -13.25 10.33 13.47
C LYS A 237 -12.15 10.67 14.45
N GLN A 238 -11.34 11.66 14.10
CA GLN A 238 -10.34 12.20 15.02
C GLN A 238 -11.02 13.03 16.10
N GLY A 239 -10.62 12.80 17.35
CA GLY A 239 -11.05 13.56 18.50
C GLY A 239 -10.04 14.61 18.93
N THR A 240 -10.02 14.90 20.23
CA THR A 240 -9.13 15.91 20.82
C THR A 240 -7.67 15.49 20.70
N ALA A 241 -6.82 16.42 20.28
CA ALA A 241 -5.38 16.23 20.30
C ALA A 241 -4.85 16.28 21.74
N PHE A 242 -3.93 15.39 22.05
CA PHE A 242 -3.20 15.39 23.32
C PHE A 242 -1.84 16.04 23.16
N VAL A 243 -1.48 16.84 24.13
CA VAL A 243 -0.16 17.42 24.27
C VAL A 243 0.39 17.00 25.62
N ASP A 244 1.61 16.51 25.64
CA ASP A 244 2.32 16.19 26.87
C ASP A 244 2.55 17.48 27.66
N PRO A 245 2.06 17.59 28.90
CA PRO A 245 2.14 18.82 29.68
C PRO A 245 3.58 19.18 30.08
N ASP A 246 4.48 18.20 30.17
CA ASP A 246 5.84 18.41 30.62
C ASP A 246 6.78 18.80 29.46
N THR A 247 6.57 18.22 28.28
CA THR A 247 7.44 18.40 27.10
C THR A 247 6.83 19.30 26.03
N GLY A 248 5.51 19.55 26.07
CA GLY A 248 4.80 20.24 24.98
C GLY A 248 4.66 19.40 23.71
N LEU A 249 5.09 18.13 23.73
CA LEU A 249 5.04 17.26 22.57
C LEU A 249 3.60 16.87 22.23
N LYS A 250 3.24 16.94 20.95
CA LYS A 250 1.95 16.44 20.47
C LYS A 250 1.97 14.91 20.45
N LEU A 251 1.17 14.28 21.30
CA LEU A 251 1.08 12.81 21.41
C LEU A 251 0.09 12.19 20.41
N GLY A 252 -0.57 13.01 19.58
CA GLY A 252 -1.61 12.58 18.65
C GLY A 252 -3.00 12.98 19.10
N SER A 253 -4.03 12.34 18.57
CA SER A 253 -5.43 12.55 18.91
C SER A 253 -6.13 11.23 19.23
N THR A 254 -7.25 11.29 19.97
CA THR A 254 -8.11 10.12 20.06
C THR A 254 -8.65 9.77 18.70
N GLU A 255 -8.73 8.47 18.40
CA GLU A 255 -9.39 7.94 17.22
C GLU A 255 -10.63 7.16 17.64
N LYS A 256 -11.79 7.55 17.12
CA LYS A 256 -13.05 6.83 17.32
C LYS A 256 -13.47 6.21 16.00
N THR A 257 -13.63 4.90 15.97
CA THR A 257 -14.25 4.21 14.84
C THR A 257 -15.74 4.56 14.81
N ILE A 258 -16.21 5.14 13.70
CA ILE A 258 -17.63 5.49 13.50
C ILE A 258 -18.34 4.46 12.62
N SER A 259 -17.63 3.84 11.71
CA SER A 259 -18.17 2.79 10.85
C SER A 259 -17.08 1.84 10.35
N LYS A 260 -17.52 0.68 9.85
CA LYS A 260 -16.68 -0.25 9.09
C LYS A 260 -17.23 -0.41 7.69
N LEU A 261 -16.32 -0.37 6.74
CA LEU A 261 -16.62 -0.56 5.33
C LEU A 261 -15.92 -1.81 4.81
N GLN A 262 -16.55 -2.46 3.85
CA GLN A 262 -15.93 -3.54 3.07
C GLN A 262 -15.68 -3.07 1.65
N VAL A 263 -14.44 -3.21 1.18
CA VAL A 263 -14.06 -2.92 -0.20
C VAL A 263 -14.80 -3.91 -1.12
N VAL A 264 -15.54 -3.40 -2.09
CA VAL A 264 -16.38 -4.19 -3.00
C VAL A 264 -15.92 -4.11 -4.45
N GLU A 265 -15.20 -3.06 -4.81
CA GLU A 265 -14.64 -2.86 -6.14
C GLU A 265 -13.34 -2.10 -6.02
N VAL A 266 -12.32 -2.56 -6.74
CA VAL A 266 -11.00 -1.94 -6.73
C VAL A 266 -10.64 -1.52 -8.14
N LEU A 267 -10.38 -0.21 -8.31
CA LEU A 267 -9.95 0.41 -9.54
C LEU A 267 -8.48 0.85 -9.42
N PRO A 268 -7.80 1.21 -10.50
CA PRO A 268 -6.37 1.54 -10.43
C PRO A 268 -6.00 2.70 -9.49
N ASN A 269 -6.88 3.69 -9.30
CA ASN A 269 -6.58 4.91 -8.55
C ASN A 269 -7.42 5.10 -7.28
N PHE A 270 -8.52 4.39 -7.17
CA PHE A 270 -9.45 4.46 -6.04
C PHE A 270 -10.19 3.14 -5.87
N SER A 271 -10.87 2.97 -4.76
CA SER A 271 -11.72 1.81 -4.53
C SER A 271 -13.07 2.22 -3.99
N LYS A 272 -14.08 1.35 -4.18
CA LYS A 272 -15.41 1.50 -3.62
C LYS A 272 -15.57 0.56 -2.44
N ALA A 273 -16.25 1.06 -1.42
CA ALA A 273 -16.54 0.29 -0.23
C ALA A 273 -17.99 0.48 0.21
N LYS A 274 -18.61 -0.61 0.67
CA LYS A 274 -19.96 -0.58 1.25
C LYS A 274 -19.90 -0.56 2.76
N LEU A 275 -20.92 0.04 3.38
CA LEU A 275 -21.10 0.02 4.83
C LEU A 275 -21.49 -1.39 5.30
N ILE A 276 -20.78 -1.90 6.31
CA ILE A 276 -21.10 -3.18 6.96
C ILE A 276 -21.48 -3.00 8.43
N GLU A 277 -21.02 -1.92 9.08
CA GLU A 277 -21.30 -1.65 10.50
C GLU A 277 -21.18 -0.15 10.77
N GLY A 278 -22.05 0.42 11.60
CA GLY A 278 -21.97 1.81 12.07
C GLY A 278 -22.85 2.78 11.29
N GLU A 279 -22.50 4.06 11.34
CA GLU A 279 -23.23 5.17 10.71
C GLU A 279 -22.69 5.47 9.32
N ASN A 280 -23.52 6.07 8.46
CA ASN A 280 -23.05 6.56 7.15
C ASN A 280 -21.98 7.63 7.36
N PRO A 281 -20.79 7.46 6.78
CA PRO A 281 -19.76 8.49 6.82
C PRO A 281 -20.13 9.66 5.90
N ILE A 282 -19.43 10.78 6.04
CA ILE A 282 -19.74 12.00 5.25
C ILE A 282 -18.75 12.15 4.09
N GLY A 283 -17.48 11.84 4.32
CA GLY A 283 -16.34 12.08 3.41
C GLY A 283 -15.29 12.97 4.08
N GLY A 284 -14.03 12.70 3.72
CA GLY A 284 -12.87 13.35 4.31
C GLY A 284 -12.30 12.66 5.55
N GLU A 285 -13.00 11.66 6.09
CA GLU A 285 -12.57 10.92 7.26
C GLU A 285 -11.34 10.04 6.95
N LEU A 286 -10.52 9.82 7.98
CA LEU A 286 -9.40 8.89 7.92
C LEU A 286 -9.88 7.45 7.87
N ILE A 287 -9.16 6.65 7.13
CA ILE A 287 -9.38 5.21 6.99
C ILE A 287 -8.20 4.46 7.61
N ARG A 288 -8.52 3.39 8.34
CA ARG A 288 -7.53 2.43 8.87
C ARG A 288 -7.94 1.01 8.50
N PHE A 289 -6.98 0.17 8.16
CA PHE A 289 -7.25 -1.26 7.99
C PHE A 289 -7.72 -1.89 9.29
N ASP A 290 -8.71 -2.77 9.21
CA ASP A 290 -9.13 -3.59 10.35
C ASP A 290 -8.32 -4.89 10.38
N LEU A 291 -7.11 -4.82 10.93
CA LEU A 291 -6.15 -5.92 10.97
C LEU A 291 -6.69 -7.18 11.69
N ASN A 292 -7.66 -7.03 12.58
CA ASN A 292 -8.27 -8.16 13.29
C ASN A 292 -9.09 -9.09 12.38
N ASN A 293 -9.48 -8.62 11.21
CA ASN A 293 -10.24 -9.41 10.22
C ASN A 293 -9.39 -9.88 9.04
N ALA A 294 -8.24 -9.30 8.78
CA ALA A 294 -7.35 -9.71 7.70
C ALA A 294 -6.89 -11.19 7.85
N THR A 295 -6.66 -11.64 9.07
CA THR A 295 -6.26 -13.02 9.37
C THR A 295 -7.42 -14.03 9.17
N LYS A 296 -8.69 -13.58 9.30
CA LYS A 296 -9.87 -14.47 9.12
C LYS A 296 -10.26 -14.64 7.66
N LEU A 297 -10.01 -13.64 6.81
CA LEU A 297 -10.33 -13.69 5.38
C LEU A 297 -9.40 -14.63 4.60
N ASN A 298 -8.12 -14.69 4.97
CA ASN A 298 -7.18 -15.67 4.39
C ASN A 298 -7.59 -17.12 4.67
N ASN A 299 -8.23 -17.42 5.81
CA ASN A 299 -8.75 -18.75 6.11
C ASN A 299 -10.05 -19.08 5.34
N ASN A 300 -10.86 -18.06 5.00
CA ASN A 300 -12.12 -18.26 4.27
C ASN A 300 -11.94 -18.33 2.75
N SER A 301 -10.95 -17.66 2.17
CA SER A 301 -10.63 -17.79 0.73
C SER A 301 -10.16 -19.20 0.40
N ASN A 302 -9.32 -19.78 1.25
CA ASN A 302 -8.88 -21.19 1.13
C ASN A 302 -10.02 -22.21 1.30
N GLN A 303 -11.08 -21.88 2.04
CA GLN A 303 -12.28 -22.74 2.15
C GLN A 303 -13.21 -22.63 0.94
N ARG A 304 -13.36 -21.45 0.34
CA ARG A 304 -14.19 -21.26 -0.87
C ARG A 304 -13.59 -21.89 -2.11
N GLU A 305 -12.27 -21.87 -2.24
CA GLU A 305 -11.56 -22.52 -3.34
C GLU A 305 -11.67 -24.07 -3.27
N ARG A 306 -11.79 -24.62 -2.08
CA ARG A 306 -12.05 -26.07 -1.87
C ARG A 306 -13.48 -26.48 -2.23
N LEU A 307 -14.47 -25.66 -1.91
CA LEU A 307 -15.88 -25.93 -2.22
C LEU A 307 -16.24 -25.74 -3.69
N GLY A 308 -15.47 -24.92 -4.43
CA GLY A 308 -15.64 -24.72 -5.88
C GLY A 308 -15.04 -25.82 -6.76
N LYS A 309 -14.30 -26.79 -6.19
CA LYS A 309 -13.71 -27.93 -6.92
C LYS A 309 -14.49 -29.24 -6.71
N GLU A 310 -15.57 -29.23 -5.94
CA GLU A 310 -16.43 -30.39 -5.70
C GLU A 310 -17.80 -30.31 -6.39
N LEU A 311 -17.97 -29.39 -7.33
CA LEU A 311 -19.12 -29.30 -8.25
C LEU A 311 -18.59 -29.36 -9.70
#